data_7fcf100bdd88c0b65c84eaecd39cdfd6
#
_entry.id   7fcf100bdd88c0b65c84eaecd39cdfd6
#
_cell.length_a   1.000
_cell.length_b   1.000
_cell.length_c   1.000
_cell.angle_alpha   90.00
_cell.angle_beta   90.00
_cell.angle_gamma   90.00
#
_symmetry.space_group_name_H-M   'P 1'
#
loop_
_entity.id
_entity.type
_entity.pdbx_description
1 polymer ?
#
loop_
_entity_poly.entity_id
_entity_poly.type
_entity_poly.pdbx_seq_one_letter_code
_entity_poly.pdbx_strand_id
1 'polypeptide(L)'
;MSYDIIIGRDESDKKEFENKGLVYIGKGFVKMGQYTSLSNKIFLDVIRTHVILIAGKRGSGKSYTIGVFAEQLADLPKEVSQNIASIIFDTMGIYWTMKYQNEKDRKLLEEWGLTPKNLPVKIFVPYGHFDDYEKKGMPIDKKFALDVTEMSAEDWIMTFQLDLINPVGVLIQTTITNLFKEDKKKFYIEDIINEIEKDKNSSRDTKNAAIGLFQAADSWGIFARKGTKQTNIIELVDAGKTTVLDLSVYRSIGTFNVRALVVSLVSRKLFEQRMMARKKEEIDSIAKRFEIKGEAEKKEMPLIWMFIDEAHEFLPLNKKTIATDALVQLLREGRQPGISMILATQQPGKIHRDVMTQSDVVLSHKVTSAQDLSALNSIMQSYMLESISQYMNELPNLKGSAIILDDTSERI
;
A
#
# COMPACT_ATOMS: atom_id res chain seq x y z
N MET A 1 -31.43 -19.87 9.17
CA MET A 1 -31.06 -19.55 7.77
C MET A 1 -29.67 -18.92 7.79
N SER A 2 -28.73 -19.46 7.01
CA SER A 2 -27.43 -18.79 6.82
C SER A 2 -27.66 -17.57 5.92
N TYR A 3 -27.27 -16.39 6.36
CA TYR A 3 -27.30 -15.16 5.56
C TYR A 3 -25.87 -14.65 5.40
N ASP A 4 -25.57 -14.08 4.26
CA ASP A 4 -24.25 -13.51 3.99
C ASP A 4 -24.11 -12.18 4.74
N ILE A 5 -22.94 -11.94 5.32
CA ILE A 5 -22.60 -10.71 6.02
C ILE A 5 -21.81 -9.84 5.04
N ILE A 6 -22.30 -8.65 4.76
CA ILE A 6 -21.64 -7.68 3.88
C ILE A 6 -21.14 -6.54 4.75
N ILE A 7 -19.83 -6.25 4.65
CA ILE A 7 -19.16 -5.15 5.33
C ILE A 7 -18.74 -4.07 4.33
N GLY A 8 -18.62 -2.83 4.79
CA GLY A 8 -18.24 -1.68 3.98
C GLY A 8 -19.32 -1.21 2.99
N ARG A 9 -20.57 -1.65 3.10
CA ARG A 9 -21.67 -1.29 2.20
C ARG A 9 -22.87 -0.75 2.98
N ASP A 10 -23.31 0.45 2.64
CA ASP A 10 -24.52 1.05 3.22
C ASP A 10 -25.82 0.45 2.66
N GLU A 11 -26.95 0.79 3.27
CA GLU A 11 -28.27 0.26 2.89
C GLU A 11 -28.73 0.75 1.51
N SER A 12 -28.30 1.92 1.05
CA SER A 12 -28.61 2.44 -0.28
C SER A 12 -27.88 1.64 -1.35
N ASP A 13 -26.60 1.40 -1.15
CA ASP A 13 -25.75 0.62 -2.05
C ASP A 13 -26.15 -0.87 -2.09
N LYS A 14 -26.67 -1.43 -1.00
CA LYS A 14 -27.24 -2.79 -0.99
C LYS A 14 -28.40 -2.93 -1.95
N LYS A 15 -29.26 -1.91 -2.04
CA LYS A 15 -30.42 -1.90 -2.95
C LYS A 15 -29.99 -1.71 -4.41
N GLU A 16 -28.97 -0.89 -4.65
CA GLU A 16 -28.51 -0.53 -5.99
C GLU A 16 -27.66 -1.62 -6.63
N PHE A 17 -26.69 -2.17 -5.87
CA PHE A 17 -25.67 -3.08 -6.39
C PHE A 17 -25.91 -4.55 -6.07
N GLU A 18 -26.84 -4.88 -5.18
CA GLU A 18 -27.15 -6.24 -4.75
C GLU A 18 -25.86 -7.00 -4.33
N ASN A 19 -25.50 -8.07 -5.09
CA ASN A 19 -24.30 -8.88 -4.84
C ASN A 19 -23.12 -8.52 -5.75
N LYS A 20 -23.21 -7.43 -6.55
CA LYS A 20 -22.10 -7.02 -7.41
C LYS A 20 -20.99 -6.40 -6.59
N GLY A 21 -19.74 -6.62 -6.99
CA GLY A 21 -18.57 -6.02 -6.35
C GLY A 21 -18.36 -6.47 -4.90
N LEU A 22 -18.69 -7.72 -4.59
CA LEU A 22 -18.41 -8.34 -3.30
C LEU A 22 -17.24 -9.31 -3.41
N VAL A 23 -16.30 -9.24 -2.48
CA VAL A 23 -15.19 -10.18 -2.36
C VAL A 23 -15.32 -10.99 -1.07
N TYR A 24 -15.14 -12.31 -1.18
CA TYR A 24 -15.24 -13.24 -0.07
C TYR A 24 -13.99 -13.19 0.81
N ILE A 25 -14.10 -12.77 2.06
CA ILE A 25 -12.95 -12.60 2.93
C ILE A 25 -12.90 -13.56 4.12
N GLY A 26 -13.98 -14.24 4.44
CA GLY A 26 -14.00 -15.15 5.58
C GLY A 26 -15.38 -15.69 5.94
N LYS A 27 -15.45 -16.39 7.07
CA LYS A 27 -16.68 -16.87 7.68
C LYS A 27 -16.79 -16.38 9.10
N GLY A 28 -17.99 -15.97 9.50
CA GLY A 28 -18.30 -15.70 10.89
C GLY A 28 -18.17 -16.98 11.73
N PHE A 29 -17.66 -16.87 12.93
CA PHE A 29 -17.71 -17.97 13.89
C PHE A 29 -18.70 -17.67 15.01
N VAL A 30 -19.40 -18.71 15.45
CA VAL A 30 -20.33 -18.63 16.58
C VAL A 30 -19.86 -19.62 17.62
N LYS A 31 -19.74 -19.15 18.86
CA LYS A 31 -19.40 -19.98 20.02
C LYS A 31 -20.69 -20.59 20.58
N MET A 32 -20.83 -21.91 20.53
CA MET A 32 -21.93 -22.66 21.11
C MET A 32 -21.42 -23.50 22.28
N GLY A 33 -21.39 -22.90 23.49
CA GLY A 33 -20.81 -23.57 24.66
C GLY A 33 -19.32 -23.86 24.50
N GLN A 34 -18.94 -25.12 24.38
CA GLN A 34 -17.56 -25.57 24.18
C GLN A 34 -17.19 -25.73 22.70
N TYR A 35 -18.13 -25.61 21.80
CA TYR A 35 -17.91 -25.78 20.34
C TYR A 35 -17.93 -24.44 19.64
N THR A 36 -17.07 -24.29 18.62
CA THR A 36 -17.12 -23.19 17.65
C THR A 36 -17.62 -23.70 16.32
N SER A 37 -18.59 -23.04 15.72
CA SER A 37 -19.10 -23.34 14.40
C SER A 37 -18.78 -22.18 13.46
N LEU A 38 -18.24 -22.48 12.28
CA LEU A 38 -18.14 -21.51 11.18
C LEU A 38 -19.51 -21.41 10.50
N SER A 39 -20.03 -20.19 10.42
CA SER A 39 -21.39 -19.97 9.92
C SER A 39 -21.37 -19.12 8.64
N ASN A 40 -21.89 -17.94 8.69
CA ASN A 40 -22.17 -17.06 7.56
C ASN A 40 -20.90 -16.62 6.83
N LYS A 41 -20.96 -16.56 5.50
CA LYS A 41 -19.89 -15.99 4.69
C LYS A 41 -19.81 -14.48 4.94
N ILE A 42 -18.60 -13.96 5.00
CA ILE A 42 -18.32 -12.53 5.14
C ILE A 42 -17.74 -12.02 3.84
N PHE A 43 -18.37 -10.99 3.29
CA PHE A 43 -17.97 -10.32 2.08
C PHE A 43 -17.61 -8.87 2.36
N LEU A 44 -16.60 -8.35 1.66
CA LEU A 44 -16.27 -6.94 1.62
C LEU A 44 -16.80 -6.30 0.35
N ASP A 45 -17.37 -5.11 0.45
CA ASP A 45 -17.65 -4.26 -0.70
C ASP A 45 -16.37 -3.75 -1.35
N VAL A 46 -16.33 -3.74 -2.69
CA VAL A 46 -15.22 -3.15 -3.45
C VAL A 46 -15.69 -2.16 -4.52
N ILE A 47 -16.98 -1.82 -4.50
CA ILE A 47 -17.54 -0.77 -5.37
C ILE A 47 -17.10 0.60 -4.86
N ARG A 48 -17.10 0.76 -3.54
CA ARG A 48 -16.61 1.98 -2.88
C ARG A 48 -15.13 1.85 -2.53
N THR A 49 -14.51 2.99 -2.29
CA THR A 49 -13.13 3.04 -1.81
C THR A 49 -13.10 2.90 -0.29
N HIS A 50 -12.15 2.10 0.20
CA HIS A 50 -12.00 1.79 1.61
C HIS A 50 -10.59 2.09 2.12
N VAL A 51 -10.49 2.40 3.40
CA VAL A 51 -9.25 2.37 4.16
C VAL A 51 -9.38 1.26 5.20
N ILE A 52 -8.64 0.18 5.02
CA ILE A 52 -8.73 -1.01 5.86
C ILE A 52 -7.47 -1.12 6.71
N LEU A 53 -7.64 -1.17 8.03
CA LEU A 53 -6.55 -1.45 8.97
C LEU A 53 -6.57 -2.94 9.36
N ILE A 54 -5.46 -3.63 9.12
CA ILE A 54 -5.24 -5.00 9.58
C ILE A 54 -4.23 -4.98 10.74
N ALA A 55 -4.71 -5.20 11.95
CA ALA A 55 -3.87 -5.24 13.14
C ALA A 55 -3.63 -6.69 13.62
N GLY A 56 -2.55 -6.93 14.35
CA GLY A 56 -2.31 -8.24 14.99
C GLY A 56 -0.83 -8.52 15.27
N LYS A 57 -0.57 -9.34 16.26
CA LYS A 57 0.80 -9.75 16.61
C LYS A 57 1.49 -10.55 15.50
N ARG A 58 2.81 -10.75 15.63
CA ARG A 58 3.57 -11.59 14.71
C ARG A 58 2.98 -13.00 14.61
N GLY A 59 2.81 -13.49 13.38
CA GLY A 59 2.29 -14.83 13.11
C GLY A 59 0.78 -15.01 13.30
N SER A 60 0.00 -13.93 13.53
CA SER A 60 -1.47 -14.00 13.70
C SER A 60 -2.25 -14.19 12.40
N GLY A 61 -1.65 -13.93 11.23
CA GLY A 61 -2.29 -14.09 9.92
C GLY A 61 -2.35 -12.84 9.07
N LYS A 62 -1.86 -11.67 9.51
CA LYS A 62 -1.96 -10.39 8.77
C LYS A 62 -1.55 -10.47 7.30
N SER A 63 -0.33 -10.94 7.02
CA SER A 63 0.16 -11.01 5.64
C SER A 63 -0.63 -12.03 4.80
N TYR A 64 -1.17 -13.09 5.43
CA TYR A 64 -2.08 -14.01 4.77
C TYR A 64 -3.41 -13.31 4.42
N THR A 65 -3.93 -12.49 5.32
CA THR A 65 -5.14 -11.69 5.07
C THR A 65 -4.93 -10.69 3.92
N ILE A 66 -3.78 -10.02 3.84
CA ILE A 66 -3.42 -9.21 2.66
C ILE A 66 -3.49 -10.06 1.38
N GLY A 67 -2.94 -11.28 1.42
CA GLY A 67 -3.02 -12.24 0.32
C GLY A 67 -4.45 -12.58 -0.08
N VAL A 68 -5.34 -12.82 0.89
CA VAL A 68 -6.77 -13.08 0.64
C VAL A 68 -7.43 -11.91 -0.09
N PHE A 69 -7.23 -10.68 0.36
CA PHE A 69 -7.79 -9.51 -0.33
C PHE A 69 -7.27 -9.39 -1.77
N ALA A 70 -5.97 -9.52 -1.98
CA ALA A 70 -5.38 -9.43 -3.31
C ALA A 70 -5.86 -10.55 -4.24
N GLU A 71 -6.00 -11.78 -3.73
CA GLU A 71 -6.54 -12.92 -4.45
C GLU A 71 -7.98 -12.67 -4.87
N GLN A 72 -8.82 -12.24 -3.95
CA GLN A 72 -10.23 -12.04 -4.22
C GLN A 72 -10.49 -10.87 -5.18
N LEU A 73 -9.69 -9.80 -5.12
CA LEU A 73 -9.74 -8.70 -6.08
C LEU A 73 -9.35 -9.16 -7.49
N ALA A 74 -8.36 -10.04 -7.61
CA ALA A 74 -7.94 -10.59 -8.89
C ALA A 74 -8.95 -11.62 -9.48
N ASP A 75 -9.76 -12.24 -8.62
CA ASP A 75 -10.76 -13.24 -8.99
C ASP A 75 -12.15 -12.65 -9.31
N LEU A 76 -12.27 -11.31 -9.25
CA LEU A 76 -13.51 -10.61 -9.63
C LEU A 76 -13.87 -10.86 -11.11
N PRO A 77 -15.17 -10.85 -11.47
CA PRO A 77 -15.60 -10.92 -12.86
C PRO A 77 -14.87 -9.91 -13.73
N LYS A 78 -14.58 -10.27 -14.99
CA LYS A 78 -13.76 -9.45 -15.89
C LYS A 78 -14.29 -8.03 -16.06
N GLU A 79 -15.60 -7.85 -16.06
CA GLU A 79 -16.28 -6.57 -16.17
C GLU A 79 -15.92 -5.61 -15.01
N VAL A 80 -15.60 -6.16 -13.85
CA VAL A 80 -15.18 -5.40 -12.66
C VAL A 80 -13.66 -5.32 -12.60
N SER A 81 -12.96 -6.47 -12.69
CA SER A 81 -11.50 -6.55 -12.52
C SER A 81 -10.74 -5.73 -13.56
N GLN A 82 -11.27 -5.55 -14.78
CA GLN A 82 -10.66 -4.71 -15.81
C GLN A 82 -10.58 -3.21 -15.43
N ASN A 83 -11.23 -2.79 -14.35
CA ASN A 83 -11.23 -1.43 -13.82
C ASN A 83 -10.56 -1.31 -12.45
N ILE A 84 -9.95 -2.39 -11.95
CA ILE A 84 -9.28 -2.43 -10.65
C ILE A 84 -7.84 -2.91 -10.85
N ALA A 85 -6.89 -2.27 -10.19
CA ALA A 85 -5.50 -2.71 -10.09
C ALA A 85 -5.07 -2.77 -8.63
N SER A 86 -4.26 -3.78 -8.28
CA SER A 86 -3.68 -3.93 -6.96
C SER A 86 -2.18 -3.70 -6.99
N ILE A 87 -1.65 -2.95 -6.01
CA ILE A 87 -0.21 -2.78 -5.80
C ILE A 87 0.16 -3.12 -4.36
N ILE A 88 1.11 -4.02 -4.16
CA ILE A 88 1.63 -4.43 -2.86
C ILE A 88 3.05 -3.92 -2.70
N PHE A 89 3.30 -3.10 -1.68
CA PHE A 89 4.65 -2.74 -1.25
C PHE A 89 5.18 -3.85 -0.35
N ASP A 90 5.96 -4.77 -0.92
CA ASP A 90 6.48 -5.94 -0.23
C ASP A 90 7.78 -5.61 0.51
N THR A 91 7.68 -5.36 1.80
CA THR A 91 8.84 -5.06 2.67
C THR A 91 9.55 -6.31 3.18
N MET A 92 8.90 -7.47 3.06
CA MET A 92 9.37 -8.75 3.62
C MET A 92 9.85 -9.73 2.54
N GLY A 93 9.52 -9.50 1.26
CA GLY A 93 9.87 -10.38 0.16
C GLY A 93 9.10 -11.71 0.19
N ILE A 94 7.80 -11.67 0.45
CA ILE A 94 6.98 -12.88 0.62
C ILE A 94 5.86 -13.01 -0.42
N TYR A 95 5.39 -11.91 -1.01
CA TYR A 95 4.21 -11.93 -1.87
C TYR A 95 4.45 -12.45 -3.29
N TRP A 96 5.72 -12.67 -3.70
CA TRP A 96 6.04 -13.37 -4.95
C TRP A 96 5.44 -14.78 -5.00
N THR A 97 5.21 -15.41 -3.84
CA THR A 97 4.60 -16.74 -3.73
C THR A 97 3.19 -16.81 -4.32
N MET A 98 2.49 -15.67 -4.47
CA MET A 98 1.16 -15.58 -5.07
C MET A 98 1.13 -15.95 -6.55
N LYS A 99 2.28 -16.04 -7.23
CA LYS A 99 2.40 -16.59 -8.58
C LYS A 99 2.13 -18.10 -8.65
N TYR A 100 2.19 -18.79 -7.52
CA TYR A 100 2.08 -20.23 -7.43
C TYR A 100 0.83 -20.63 -6.67
N GLN A 101 0.28 -21.80 -7.00
CA GLN A 101 -0.85 -22.36 -6.28
C GLN A 101 -0.48 -22.72 -4.85
N ASN A 102 -1.39 -22.48 -3.90
CA ASN A 102 -1.18 -22.86 -2.50
C ASN A 102 -1.47 -24.35 -2.29
N GLU A 103 -0.54 -25.21 -2.72
CA GLU A 103 -0.64 -26.64 -2.55
C GLU A 103 -0.51 -27.09 -1.09
N LYS A 104 0.18 -26.30 -0.28
CA LYS A 104 0.40 -26.61 1.14
C LYS A 104 -0.89 -26.67 1.92
N ASP A 105 -1.83 -25.77 1.64
CA ASP A 105 -3.09 -25.66 2.37
C ASP A 105 -4.29 -26.16 1.53
N ARG A 106 -4.05 -27.03 0.52
CA ARG A 106 -5.08 -27.55 -0.39
C ARG A 106 -6.29 -28.10 0.37
N LYS A 107 -6.08 -28.96 1.38
CA LYS A 107 -7.18 -29.56 2.16
C LYS A 107 -8.01 -28.48 2.89
N LEU A 108 -7.35 -27.48 3.47
CA LEU A 108 -8.04 -26.37 4.12
C LEU A 108 -8.85 -25.55 3.13
N LEU A 109 -8.32 -25.29 1.94
CA LEU A 109 -9.05 -24.60 0.88
C LEU A 109 -10.32 -25.39 0.46
N GLU A 110 -10.20 -26.70 0.28
CA GLU A 110 -11.34 -27.57 -0.06
C GLU A 110 -12.44 -27.55 1.02
N GLU A 111 -12.07 -27.58 2.32
CA GLU A 111 -13.00 -27.42 3.44
C GLU A 111 -13.74 -26.06 3.42
N TRP A 112 -13.11 -25.04 2.86
CA TRP A 112 -13.71 -23.72 2.67
C TRP A 112 -14.47 -23.57 1.35
N GLY A 113 -14.51 -24.61 0.52
CA GLY A 113 -15.12 -24.58 -0.81
C GLY A 113 -14.30 -23.80 -1.84
N LEU A 114 -12.99 -23.71 -1.62
CA LEU A 114 -12.03 -23.02 -2.48
C LEU A 114 -11.08 -24.00 -3.15
N THR A 115 -10.45 -23.59 -4.24
CA THR A 115 -9.42 -24.35 -4.93
C THR A 115 -8.12 -23.56 -4.99
N PRO A 116 -6.94 -24.24 -4.91
CA PRO A 116 -5.67 -23.58 -5.12
C PRO A 116 -5.60 -22.88 -6.48
N LYS A 117 -5.22 -21.62 -6.48
CA LYS A 117 -5.07 -20.81 -7.70
C LYS A 117 -3.72 -20.07 -7.70
N ASN A 118 -3.23 -19.76 -8.88
CA ASN A 118 -2.17 -18.78 -9.08
C ASN A 118 -2.80 -17.45 -9.49
N LEU A 119 -2.22 -16.35 -9.04
CA LEU A 119 -2.71 -15.02 -9.39
C LEU A 119 -1.94 -14.41 -10.57
N PRO A 120 -2.57 -13.52 -11.33
CA PRO A 120 -1.90 -12.73 -12.37
C PRO A 120 -1.01 -11.66 -11.72
N VAL A 121 0.10 -12.08 -11.10
CA VAL A 121 1.02 -11.22 -10.36
C VAL A 121 2.19 -10.80 -11.24
N LYS A 122 2.53 -9.51 -11.19
CA LYS A 122 3.76 -8.94 -11.76
C LYS A 122 4.70 -8.51 -10.64
N ILE A 123 5.92 -9.00 -10.65
CA ILE A 123 6.92 -8.70 -9.63
C ILE A 123 7.96 -7.74 -10.20
N PHE A 124 8.03 -6.56 -9.60
CA PHE A 124 9.03 -5.56 -9.85
C PHE A 124 10.07 -5.58 -8.75
N VAL A 125 11.33 -5.53 -9.13
CA VAL A 125 12.47 -5.44 -8.20
C VAL A 125 13.37 -4.26 -8.60
N PRO A 126 14.08 -3.62 -7.65
CA PRO A 126 15.01 -2.54 -7.96
C PRO A 126 16.04 -2.97 -9.02
N TYR A 127 16.26 -2.10 -10.01
CA TYR A 127 17.03 -2.45 -11.20
C TYR A 127 18.47 -2.90 -10.87
N GLY A 128 19.11 -2.29 -9.88
CA GLY A 128 20.47 -2.61 -9.46
C GLY A 128 20.61 -3.96 -8.74
N HIS A 129 19.49 -4.57 -8.34
CA HIS A 129 19.44 -5.87 -7.67
C HIS A 129 18.81 -6.96 -8.53
N PHE A 130 18.36 -6.65 -9.73
CA PHE A 130 17.62 -7.57 -10.60
C PHE A 130 18.42 -8.86 -10.88
N ASP A 131 19.69 -8.73 -11.24
CA ASP A 131 20.53 -9.87 -11.60
C ASP A 131 20.81 -10.79 -10.40
N ASP A 132 20.79 -10.25 -9.17
CA ASP A 132 20.94 -11.05 -7.95
C ASP A 132 19.67 -11.85 -7.63
N TYR A 133 18.49 -11.28 -7.90
CA TYR A 133 17.21 -12.01 -7.80
C TYR A 133 17.12 -13.12 -8.85
N GLU A 134 17.52 -12.82 -10.08
CA GLU A 134 17.54 -13.79 -11.18
C GLU A 134 18.47 -14.98 -10.88
N LYS A 135 19.71 -14.71 -10.41
CA LYS A 135 20.65 -15.75 -9.98
C LYS A 135 20.12 -16.62 -8.83
N LYS A 136 19.27 -16.09 -7.97
CA LYS A 136 18.60 -16.83 -6.88
C LYS A 136 17.38 -17.62 -7.36
N GLY A 137 17.02 -17.54 -8.65
CA GLY A 137 15.85 -18.22 -9.21
C GLY A 137 14.52 -17.62 -8.75
N MET A 138 14.50 -16.36 -8.33
CA MET A 138 13.27 -15.68 -7.93
C MET A 138 12.41 -15.37 -9.17
N PRO A 139 11.07 -15.52 -9.10
CA PRO A 139 10.18 -15.36 -10.25
C PRO A 139 9.85 -13.88 -10.52
N ILE A 140 10.89 -13.09 -10.82
CA ILE A 140 10.79 -11.67 -11.10
C ILE A 140 10.38 -11.40 -12.55
N ASP A 141 9.69 -10.28 -12.82
CA ASP A 141 9.20 -9.94 -14.15
C ASP A 141 9.84 -8.68 -14.72
N LYS A 142 10.03 -7.65 -13.90
CA LYS A 142 10.47 -6.33 -14.38
C LYS A 142 11.44 -5.64 -13.43
N LYS A 143 12.32 -4.85 -14.03
CA LYS A 143 13.18 -3.90 -13.30
C LYS A 143 12.36 -2.67 -12.90
N PHE A 144 12.60 -2.17 -11.69
CA PHE A 144 12.04 -0.92 -11.20
C PHE A 144 13.14 0.11 -10.99
N ALA A 145 12.99 1.29 -11.59
CA ALA A 145 13.92 2.39 -11.45
C ALA A 145 13.18 3.71 -11.32
N LEU A 146 13.49 4.48 -10.26
CA LEU A 146 12.96 5.81 -10.01
C LEU A 146 13.63 6.86 -10.90
N ASP A 147 12.88 7.89 -11.24
CA ASP A 147 13.40 9.11 -11.85
C ASP A 147 13.89 10.09 -10.77
N VAL A 148 15.15 10.45 -10.82
CA VAL A 148 15.74 11.42 -9.89
C VAL A 148 15.05 12.79 -9.99
N THR A 149 14.56 13.16 -11.16
CA THR A 149 13.87 14.43 -11.40
C THR A 149 12.48 14.53 -10.75
N GLU A 150 11.95 13.42 -10.25
CA GLU A 150 10.69 13.39 -9.48
C GLU A 150 10.91 13.73 -7.99
N MET A 151 12.18 13.87 -7.55
CA MET A 151 12.54 14.21 -6.19
C MET A 151 12.77 15.71 -6.02
N SER A 152 12.07 16.32 -5.07
CA SER A 152 12.35 17.67 -4.61
C SER A 152 13.62 17.72 -3.75
N ALA A 153 14.13 18.92 -3.50
CA ALA A 153 15.25 19.09 -2.58
C ALA A 153 14.88 18.63 -1.15
N GLU A 154 13.64 18.88 -0.72
CA GLU A 154 13.12 18.45 0.57
C GLU A 154 13.08 16.92 0.68
N ASP A 155 12.72 16.22 -0.39
CA ASP A 155 12.73 14.76 -0.43
C ASP A 155 14.13 14.20 -0.17
N TRP A 156 15.17 14.82 -0.76
CA TRP A 156 16.56 14.44 -0.54
C TRP A 156 17.00 14.72 0.89
N ILE A 157 16.70 15.93 1.41
CA ILE A 157 17.04 16.34 2.77
C ILE A 157 16.41 15.38 3.79
N MET A 158 15.13 15.05 3.63
CA MET A 158 14.44 14.09 4.49
C MET A 158 14.99 12.67 4.35
N THR A 159 15.32 12.25 3.12
CA THR A 159 15.90 10.92 2.85
C THR A 159 17.24 10.76 3.55
N PHE A 160 18.07 11.80 3.54
CA PHE A 160 19.37 11.83 4.20
C PHE A 160 19.30 12.17 5.70
N GLN A 161 18.09 12.38 6.23
CA GLN A 161 17.84 12.75 7.64
C GLN A 161 18.61 14.00 8.07
N LEU A 162 18.64 15.00 7.20
CA LEU A 162 19.28 16.30 7.44
C LEU A 162 18.26 17.34 7.92
N ASP A 163 18.73 18.33 8.67
CA ASP A 163 17.95 19.53 8.95
C ASP A 163 18.10 20.52 7.80
N LEU A 164 17.03 21.27 7.49
CA LEU A 164 17.02 22.30 6.42
C LEU A 164 18.09 23.38 6.61
N ILE A 165 18.44 23.71 7.85
CA ILE A 165 19.46 24.72 8.19
C ILE A 165 20.89 24.13 8.23
N ASN A 166 21.04 22.83 8.07
CA ASN A 166 22.34 22.19 7.99
C ASN A 166 23.06 22.67 6.70
N PRO A 167 24.37 23.03 6.75
CA PRO A 167 25.11 23.47 5.57
C PRO A 167 25.01 22.51 4.38
N VAL A 168 24.98 21.19 4.62
CA VAL A 168 24.80 20.16 3.58
C VAL A 168 23.37 20.23 3.02
N GLY A 169 22.35 20.41 3.87
CA GLY A 169 20.96 20.56 3.44
C GLY A 169 20.76 21.79 2.56
N VAL A 170 21.35 22.94 2.95
CA VAL A 170 21.31 24.19 2.17
C VAL A 170 22.00 24.00 0.80
N LEU A 171 23.14 23.31 0.76
CA LEU A 171 23.83 23.00 -0.50
C LEU A 171 22.97 22.13 -1.40
N ILE A 172 22.35 21.07 -0.88
CA ILE A 172 21.44 20.21 -1.62
C ILE A 172 20.25 21.02 -2.17
N GLN A 173 19.62 21.87 -1.33
CA GLN A 173 18.51 22.74 -1.73
C GLN A 173 18.91 23.60 -2.94
N THR A 174 20.06 24.26 -2.83
CA THR A 174 20.57 25.16 -3.88
C THR A 174 20.88 24.38 -5.16
N THR A 175 21.57 23.25 -5.05
CA THR A 175 21.96 22.40 -6.18
C THR A 175 20.75 21.90 -6.96
N ILE A 176 19.79 21.30 -6.27
CA ILE A 176 18.57 20.77 -6.92
C ILE A 176 17.76 21.90 -7.56
N THR A 177 17.61 23.04 -6.86
CA THR A 177 16.92 24.22 -7.42
C THR A 177 17.59 24.74 -8.69
N ASN A 178 18.92 24.76 -8.76
CA ASN A 178 19.66 25.20 -9.92
C ASN A 178 19.49 24.24 -11.11
N LEU A 179 19.54 22.93 -10.88
CA LEU A 179 19.31 21.93 -11.92
C LEU A 179 17.92 22.06 -12.55
N PHE A 180 16.90 22.36 -11.75
CA PHE A 180 15.55 22.61 -12.29
C PHE A 180 15.44 23.93 -13.06
N LYS A 181 16.17 24.98 -12.67
CA LYS A 181 16.19 26.28 -13.36
C LYS A 181 16.88 26.23 -14.72
N GLU A 182 17.88 25.37 -14.89
CA GLU A 182 18.62 25.21 -16.16
C GLU A 182 17.80 24.51 -17.27
N ASP A 183 16.49 24.32 -17.05
CA ASP A 183 15.54 23.67 -17.99
C ASP A 183 16.01 22.27 -18.43
N LYS A 184 16.85 21.65 -17.63
CA LYS A 184 17.28 20.27 -17.83
C LYS A 184 16.10 19.34 -17.54
N LYS A 185 15.36 18.98 -18.56
CA LYS A 185 14.22 18.06 -18.47
C LYS A 185 14.57 16.69 -17.86
N LYS A 186 15.85 16.33 -17.84
CA LYS A 186 16.38 15.11 -17.23
C LYS A 186 17.78 15.33 -16.69
N PHE A 187 17.98 14.91 -15.44
CA PHE A 187 19.27 14.79 -14.80
C PHE A 187 19.34 13.52 -13.96
N TYR A 188 20.54 13.10 -13.61
CA TYR A 188 20.84 11.89 -12.87
C TYR A 188 21.64 12.25 -11.62
N ILE A 189 21.87 11.28 -10.71
CA ILE A 189 22.68 11.50 -9.50
C ILE A 189 24.07 12.03 -9.85
N GLU A 190 24.67 11.55 -10.94
CA GLU A 190 25.96 12.04 -11.43
C GLU A 190 25.92 13.54 -11.76
N ASP A 191 24.84 14.05 -12.36
CA ASP A 191 24.68 15.47 -12.65
C ASP A 191 24.54 16.30 -11.37
N ILE A 192 23.89 15.76 -10.32
CA ILE A 192 23.81 16.42 -9.01
C ILE A 192 25.21 16.53 -8.40
N ILE A 193 25.98 15.45 -8.43
CA ILE A 193 27.36 15.43 -7.90
C ILE A 193 28.22 16.47 -8.64
N ASN A 194 28.16 16.50 -9.95
CA ASN A 194 28.89 17.46 -10.78
C ASN A 194 28.49 18.91 -10.48
N GLU A 195 27.22 19.17 -10.15
CA GLU A 195 26.74 20.51 -9.82
C GLU A 195 27.22 20.94 -8.42
N ILE A 196 27.24 20.01 -7.46
CA ILE A 196 27.83 20.22 -6.13
C ILE A 196 29.31 20.59 -6.24
N GLU A 197 30.08 19.92 -7.09
CA GLU A 197 31.50 20.22 -7.32
C GLU A 197 31.74 21.64 -7.81
N LYS A 198 30.87 22.17 -8.64
CA LYS A 198 30.95 23.54 -9.20
C LYS A 198 30.63 24.63 -8.20
N ASP A 199 29.93 24.31 -7.11
CA ASP A 199 29.59 25.33 -6.09
C ASP A 199 30.85 25.98 -5.50
N LYS A 200 30.88 27.32 -5.47
CA LYS A 200 32.01 28.11 -4.99
C LYS A 200 31.82 28.66 -3.59
N ASN A 201 30.61 28.54 -3.06
CA ASN A 201 30.23 29.19 -1.82
C ASN A 201 30.35 28.28 -0.59
N SER A 202 30.25 26.98 -0.77
CA SER A 202 30.30 26.00 0.31
C SER A 202 31.73 25.54 0.62
N SER A 203 31.99 25.20 1.88
CA SER A 203 33.26 24.62 2.29
C SER A 203 33.55 23.30 1.61
N ARG A 204 34.81 22.90 1.51
CA ARG A 204 35.23 21.60 0.94
C ARG A 204 34.59 20.44 1.70
N ASP A 205 34.51 20.53 3.02
CA ASP A 205 33.95 19.48 3.86
C ASP A 205 32.44 19.32 3.63
N THR A 206 31.70 20.45 3.49
CA THR A 206 30.28 20.43 3.14
C THR A 206 30.04 19.76 1.79
N LYS A 207 30.85 20.09 0.78
CA LYS A 207 30.75 19.48 -0.55
C LYS A 207 31.06 17.97 -0.50
N ASN A 208 32.13 17.59 0.16
CA ASN A 208 32.52 16.16 0.29
C ASN A 208 31.42 15.35 1.01
N ALA A 209 30.81 15.92 2.05
CA ALA A 209 29.69 15.29 2.75
C ALA A 209 28.48 15.10 1.82
N ALA A 210 28.07 16.15 1.08
CA ALA A 210 26.97 16.05 0.13
C ALA A 210 27.24 15.02 -0.99
N ILE A 211 28.44 15.06 -1.58
CA ILE A 211 28.86 14.09 -2.61
C ILE A 211 28.80 12.66 -2.06
N GLY A 212 29.29 12.41 -0.84
CA GLY A 212 29.24 11.10 -0.20
C GLY A 212 27.81 10.59 -0.02
N LEU A 213 26.85 11.47 0.32
CA LEU A 213 25.43 11.12 0.44
C LEU A 213 24.83 10.71 -0.92
N PHE A 214 25.12 11.44 -2.00
CA PHE A 214 24.63 11.09 -3.33
C PHE A 214 25.32 9.84 -3.90
N GLN A 215 26.60 9.61 -3.61
CA GLN A 215 27.27 8.34 -3.94
C GLN A 215 26.61 7.16 -3.21
N ALA A 216 26.27 7.32 -1.93
CA ALA A 216 25.51 6.32 -1.19
C ALA A 216 24.14 6.07 -1.84
N ALA A 217 23.41 7.13 -2.24
CA ALA A 217 22.12 7.00 -2.92
C ALA A 217 22.23 6.26 -4.27
N ASP A 218 23.29 6.53 -5.06
CA ASP A 218 23.52 5.82 -6.32
C ASP A 218 23.77 4.32 -6.10
N SER A 219 24.42 3.97 -4.98
CA SER A 219 24.69 2.58 -4.62
C SER A 219 23.44 1.77 -4.24
N TRP A 220 22.30 2.42 -3.93
CA TRP A 220 21.04 1.72 -3.62
C TRP A 220 20.49 0.96 -4.84
N GLY A 221 20.90 1.31 -6.05
CA GLY A 221 20.43 0.64 -7.26
C GLY A 221 18.94 0.83 -7.56
N ILE A 222 18.33 1.90 -7.04
CA ILE A 222 16.91 2.22 -7.24
C ILE A 222 16.71 3.34 -8.26
N PHE A 223 17.68 4.25 -8.42
CA PHE A 223 17.58 5.38 -9.34
C PHE A 223 18.08 5.01 -10.73
N ALA A 224 17.34 5.44 -11.76
CA ALA A 224 17.78 5.26 -13.14
C ALA A 224 19.11 5.97 -13.39
N ARG A 225 20.03 5.29 -14.08
CA ARG A 225 21.29 5.83 -14.59
C ARG A 225 21.18 6.20 -16.05
N LYS A 226 22.14 6.97 -16.54
CA LYS A 226 22.23 7.30 -17.98
C LYS A 226 22.21 6.04 -18.83
N GLY A 227 21.25 5.95 -19.75
CA GLY A 227 21.00 4.75 -20.55
C GLY A 227 20.04 3.72 -19.93
N THR A 228 19.62 3.88 -18.68
CA THR A 228 18.59 3.03 -18.07
C THR A 228 17.21 3.64 -18.27
N LYS A 229 16.23 2.81 -18.66
CA LYS A 229 14.83 3.25 -18.78
C LYS A 229 14.24 3.38 -17.37
N GLN A 230 13.69 4.54 -17.04
CA GLN A 230 12.90 4.78 -15.85
C GLN A 230 11.59 4.00 -15.93
N THR A 231 11.09 3.56 -14.76
CA THR A 231 9.77 2.93 -14.68
C THR A 231 8.69 3.98 -14.75
N ASN A 232 7.80 3.87 -15.74
CA ASN A 232 6.58 4.66 -15.71
C ASN A 232 5.67 4.10 -14.60
N ILE A 233 5.31 4.95 -13.63
CA ILE A 233 4.51 4.53 -12.46
C ILE A 233 3.15 3.93 -12.88
N ILE A 234 2.59 4.33 -14.02
CA ILE A 234 1.37 3.72 -14.57
C ILE A 234 1.57 2.22 -14.87
N GLU A 235 2.80 1.78 -15.19
CA GLU A 235 3.09 0.36 -15.42
C GLU A 235 2.92 -0.51 -14.14
N LEU A 236 2.90 0.13 -12.96
CA LEU A 236 2.68 -0.55 -11.69
C LEU A 236 1.19 -0.82 -11.39
N VAL A 237 0.28 -0.24 -12.15
CA VAL A 237 -1.18 -0.36 -11.93
C VAL A 237 -1.87 -0.89 -13.18
N ASP A 238 -1.57 -2.15 -13.51
CA ASP A 238 -2.16 -2.85 -14.65
C ASP A 238 -3.51 -3.47 -14.23
N ALA A 239 -4.57 -3.07 -14.91
CA ALA A 239 -5.94 -3.49 -14.61
C ALA A 239 -6.10 -5.02 -14.62
N GLY A 240 -6.79 -5.57 -13.64
CA GLY A 240 -7.00 -7.00 -13.46
C GLY A 240 -5.77 -7.75 -12.95
N LYS A 241 -4.72 -7.05 -12.53
CA LYS A 241 -3.47 -7.65 -12.04
C LYS A 241 -3.07 -7.11 -10.68
N THR A 242 -2.28 -7.91 -9.98
CA THR A 242 -1.59 -7.52 -8.75
C THR A 242 -0.12 -7.27 -9.05
N THR A 243 0.34 -6.06 -8.81
CA THR A 243 1.76 -5.73 -8.85
C THR A 243 2.36 -5.89 -7.46
N VAL A 244 3.45 -6.64 -7.36
CA VAL A 244 4.28 -6.70 -6.17
C VAL A 244 5.54 -5.91 -6.42
N LEU A 245 5.75 -4.84 -5.66
CA LEU A 245 6.98 -4.07 -5.66
C LEU A 245 7.84 -4.56 -4.49
N ASP A 246 8.79 -5.44 -4.79
CA ASP A 246 9.65 -6.05 -3.77
C ASP A 246 10.75 -5.07 -3.34
N LEU A 247 10.64 -4.60 -2.10
CA LEU A 247 11.55 -3.69 -1.44
C LEU A 247 12.34 -4.38 -0.32
N SER A 248 12.26 -5.69 -0.21
CA SER A 248 12.86 -6.46 0.90
C SER A 248 14.38 -6.39 0.92
N VAL A 249 15.02 -6.16 -0.23
CA VAL A 249 16.46 -5.96 -0.35
C VAL A 249 16.97 -4.79 0.50
N TYR A 250 16.14 -3.78 0.74
CA TYR A 250 16.49 -2.60 1.53
C TYR A 250 16.31 -2.78 3.04
N ARG A 251 15.96 -3.97 3.51
CA ARG A 251 15.76 -4.24 4.94
C ARG A 251 17.01 -4.05 5.78
N SER A 252 18.18 -4.29 5.18
CA SER A 252 19.48 -4.28 5.87
C SER A 252 20.42 -3.17 5.39
N ILE A 253 19.97 -2.28 4.52
CA ILE A 253 20.80 -1.23 3.94
C ILE A 253 20.74 0.03 4.80
N GLY A 254 21.73 0.17 5.67
CA GLY A 254 22.14 1.40 6.32
C GLY A 254 21.07 2.13 7.15
N THR A 255 21.32 3.40 7.39
CA THR A 255 20.48 4.30 8.17
C THR A 255 19.33 4.92 7.34
N PHE A 256 19.42 4.87 6.02
CA PHE A 256 18.46 5.54 5.14
C PHE A 256 17.22 4.67 4.88
N ASN A 257 16.05 5.27 5.00
CA ASN A 257 14.81 4.54 4.75
C ASN A 257 14.43 4.58 3.27
N VAL A 258 15.18 3.83 2.43
CA VAL A 258 14.94 3.71 0.99
C VAL A 258 13.53 3.20 0.68
N ARG A 259 12.98 2.31 1.52
CA ARG A 259 11.61 1.80 1.36
C ARG A 259 10.58 2.93 1.48
N ALA A 260 10.74 3.80 2.48
CA ALA A 260 9.84 4.94 2.65
C ALA A 260 9.93 5.94 1.49
N LEU A 261 11.13 6.14 0.93
CA LEU A 261 11.32 6.95 -0.26
C LEU A 261 10.51 6.39 -1.45
N VAL A 262 10.65 5.10 -1.74
CA VAL A 262 9.90 4.46 -2.84
C VAL A 262 8.40 4.55 -2.61
N VAL A 263 7.92 4.23 -1.40
CA VAL A 263 6.51 4.33 -1.04
C VAL A 263 6.00 5.76 -1.23
N SER A 264 6.76 6.78 -0.82
CA SER A 264 6.41 8.19 -0.99
C SER A 264 6.22 8.58 -2.44
N LEU A 265 7.25 8.34 -3.27
CA LEU A 265 7.24 8.75 -4.68
C LEU A 265 6.15 8.04 -5.48
N VAL A 266 6.02 6.72 -5.31
CA VAL A 266 4.99 5.93 -5.99
C VAL A 266 3.60 6.40 -5.56
N SER A 267 3.37 6.61 -4.27
CA SER A 267 2.07 7.04 -3.73
C SER A 267 1.65 8.42 -4.25
N ARG A 268 2.55 9.40 -4.22
CA ARG A 268 2.30 10.75 -4.76
C ARG A 268 1.94 10.68 -6.25
N LYS A 269 2.72 9.94 -7.02
CA LYS A 269 2.52 9.85 -8.46
C LYS A 269 1.19 9.16 -8.81
N LEU A 270 0.86 8.07 -8.12
CA LEU A 270 -0.42 7.38 -8.31
C LEU A 270 -1.60 8.28 -7.95
N PHE A 271 -1.48 9.07 -6.87
CA PHE A 271 -2.49 10.05 -6.49
C PHE A 271 -2.71 11.11 -7.57
N GLU A 272 -1.63 11.74 -8.05
CA GLU A 272 -1.67 12.73 -9.14
C GLU A 272 -2.34 12.17 -10.39
N GLN A 273 -1.91 10.99 -10.83
CA GLN A 273 -2.44 10.34 -12.02
C GLN A 273 -3.94 10.00 -11.89
N ARG A 274 -4.36 9.48 -10.72
CA ARG A 274 -5.76 9.19 -10.47
C ARG A 274 -6.62 10.46 -10.39
N MET A 275 -6.09 11.54 -9.79
CA MET A 275 -6.79 12.84 -9.77
C MET A 275 -7.02 13.38 -11.18
N MET A 276 -6.02 13.27 -12.07
CA MET A 276 -6.16 13.66 -13.49
C MET A 276 -7.19 12.78 -14.21
N ALA A 277 -7.10 11.46 -14.03
CA ALA A 277 -8.04 10.52 -14.63
C ALA A 277 -9.48 10.77 -14.12
N ARG A 278 -9.66 11.04 -12.83
CA ARG A 278 -10.98 11.33 -12.24
C ARG A 278 -11.60 12.58 -12.82
N LYS A 279 -10.82 13.67 -12.99
CA LYS A 279 -11.32 14.88 -13.67
C LYS A 279 -11.81 14.59 -15.08
N LYS A 280 -11.07 13.79 -15.84
CA LYS A 280 -11.45 13.37 -17.20
C LYS A 280 -12.74 12.54 -17.17
N GLU A 281 -12.83 11.53 -16.27
CA GLU A 281 -14.02 10.71 -16.08
C GLU A 281 -15.28 11.59 -15.78
N GLU A 282 -15.14 12.63 -14.97
CA GLU A 282 -16.24 13.57 -14.65
C GLU A 282 -16.66 14.39 -15.85
N ILE A 283 -15.70 14.94 -16.63
CA ILE A 283 -15.99 15.68 -17.87
C ILE A 283 -16.71 14.78 -18.87
N ASP A 284 -16.21 13.56 -19.09
CA ASP A 284 -16.79 12.58 -20.01
C ASP A 284 -18.20 12.18 -19.56
N SER A 285 -18.44 12.03 -18.25
CA SER A 285 -19.78 11.72 -17.71
C SER A 285 -20.80 12.84 -17.93
N ILE A 286 -20.35 14.10 -17.87
CA ILE A 286 -21.20 15.27 -18.17
C ILE A 286 -21.53 15.30 -19.67
N ALA A 287 -20.55 15.06 -20.54
CA ALA A 287 -20.75 15.00 -21.97
C ALA A 287 -21.71 13.87 -22.38
N LYS A 288 -21.56 12.68 -21.79
CA LYS A 288 -22.38 11.49 -22.07
C LYS A 288 -23.79 11.53 -21.46
N ARG A 289 -24.11 12.46 -20.56
CA ARG A 289 -25.51 12.64 -20.08
C ARG A 289 -26.51 12.92 -21.21
N PHE A 290 -26.02 13.29 -22.38
CA PHE A 290 -26.81 13.52 -23.60
C PHE A 290 -26.84 12.32 -24.56
N GLU A 291 -26.07 11.24 -24.29
CA GLU A 291 -26.03 10.01 -25.09
C GLU A 291 -26.49 8.81 -24.25
N ILE A 292 -27.51 8.08 -24.75
CA ILE A 292 -28.19 7.00 -24.03
C ILE A 292 -27.32 5.73 -24.02
N LYS A 293 -27.09 5.19 -22.81
CA LYS A 293 -26.65 3.82 -22.46
C LYS A 293 -25.58 3.16 -23.34
N GLY A 294 -24.33 3.15 -22.85
CA GLY A 294 -23.27 2.23 -23.26
C GLY A 294 -22.88 1.26 -22.14
N GLU A 295 -22.34 0.10 -22.53
CA GLU A 295 -21.71 -0.87 -21.61
C GLU A 295 -20.64 -0.22 -20.72
N ALA A 296 -20.34 -0.83 -19.57
CA ALA A 296 -19.30 -0.36 -18.64
C ALA A 296 -17.94 -0.23 -19.37
N GLU A 297 -17.60 0.98 -19.77
CA GLU A 297 -16.34 1.24 -20.48
C GLU A 297 -15.14 0.96 -19.60
N LYS A 298 -14.08 0.41 -20.22
CA LYS A 298 -12.80 0.24 -19.57
C LYS A 298 -12.21 1.61 -19.25
N LYS A 299 -11.88 1.86 -18.00
CA LYS A 299 -11.24 3.10 -17.55
C LYS A 299 -9.81 3.20 -18.12
N GLU A 300 -9.38 4.39 -18.51
CA GLU A 300 -7.99 4.64 -18.93
C GLU A 300 -7.02 4.34 -17.79
N MET A 301 -7.36 4.73 -16.58
CA MET A 301 -6.62 4.40 -15.38
C MET A 301 -7.53 3.66 -14.39
N PRO A 302 -7.17 2.44 -13.95
CA PRO A 302 -7.99 1.67 -13.03
C PRO A 302 -8.09 2.32 -11.65
N LEU A 303 -9.11 1.95 -10.89
CA LEU A 303 -9.16 2.18 -9.45
C LEU A 303 -8.03 1.39 -8.79
N ILE A 304 -7.44 1.93 -7.74
CA ILE A 304 -6.23 1.36 -7.16
C ILE A 304 -6.52 0.81 -5.77
N TRP A 305 -6.10 -0.43 -5.52
CA TRP A 305 -6.00 -1.00 -4.19
C TRP A 305 -4.51 -1.07 -3.80
N MET A 306 -4.13 -0.25 -2.83
CA MET A 306 -2.76 -0.14 -2.35
C MET A 306 -2.60 -0.90 -1.04
N PHE A 307 -1.66 -1.85 -1.01
CA PHE A 307 -1.38 -2.68 0.15
C PHE A 307 -0.02 -2.32 0.74
N ILE A 308 0.00 -2.03 2.02
CA ILE A 308 1.23 -1.69 2.75
C ILE A 308 1.34 -2.60 3.98
N ASP A 309 2.28 -3.56 3.93
CA ASP A 309 2.63 -4.35 5.10
C ASP A 309 3.62 -3.58 5.98
N GLU A 310 3.58 -3.82 7.29
CA GLU A 310 4.36 -3.11 8.31
C GLU A 310 4.19 -1.58 8.25
N ALA A 311 2.96 -1.12 8.05
CA ALA A 311 2.62 0.29 7.81
C ALA A 311 3.15 1.26 8.89
N HIS A 312 3.38 0.79 10.12
CA HIS A 312 3.99 1.60 11.19
C HIS A 312 5.44 2.03 10.89
N GLU A 313 6.13 1.39 9.93
CA GLU A 313 7.45 1.84 9.47
C GLU A 313 7.37 3.11 8.64
N PHE A 314 6.24 3.36 7.96
CA PHE A 314 6.00 4.50 7.05
C PHE A 314 5.14 5.58 7.70
N LEU A 315 4.26 5.19 8.59
CA LEU A 315 3.29 6.02 9.30
C LEU A 315 3.47 5.90 10.83
N PRO A 316 4.64 6.25 11.38
CA PRO A 316 4.85 6.19 12.82
C PRO A 316 4.09 7.30 13.57
N LEU A 317 3.65 7.04 14.81
CA LEU A 317 2.86 7.95 15.64
C LEU A 317 3.60 9.27 15.97
N ASN A 318 4.88 9.18 16.34
CA ASN A 318 5.62 10.30 16.96
C ASN A 318 6.78 10.83 16.09
N LYS A 319 6.92 10.34 14.87
CA LYS A 319 7.98 10.73 13.93
C LYS A 319 7.39 10.87 12.54
N LYS A 320 8.04 11.65 11.70
CA LYS A 320 7.74 11.67 10.27
C LYS A 320 8.80 10.89 9.50
N THR A 321 8.36 10.13 8.51
CA THR A 321 9.20 9.58 7.46
C THR A 321 8.92 10.34 6.17
N ILE A 322 9.74 10.18 5.16
CA ILE A 322 9.48 10.78 3.84
C ILE A 322 8.14 10.30 3.23
N ALA A 323 7.63 9.11 3.62
CA ALA A 323 6.36 8.59 3.14
C ALA A 323 5.15 9.13 3.91
N THR A 324 5.35 9.70 5.11
CA THR A 324 4.25 10.02 6.02
C THR A 324 3.25 10.99 5.38
N ASP A 325 3.71 12.11 4.84
CA ASP A 325 2.82 13.15 4.31
C ASP A 325 2.06 12.66 3.06
N ALA A 326 2.72 11.91 2.17
CA ALA A 326 2.07 11.32 1.00
C ALA A 326 0.99 10.30 1.37
N LEU A 327 1.26 9.44 2.35
CA LEU A 327 0.31 8.44 2.80
C LEU A 327 -0.84 9.06 3.60
N VAL A 328 -0.59 10.07 4.43
CA VAL A 328 -1.62 10.83 5.15
C VAL A 328 -2.55 11.53 4.16
N GLN A 329 -2.01 12.10 3.09
CA GLN A 329 -2.84 12.67 2.02
C GLN A 329 -3.74 11.61 1.38
N LEU A 330 -3.20 10.43 1.06
CA LEU A 330 -3.99 9.33 0.52
C LEU A 330 -5.09 8.86 1.47
N LEU A 331 -4.82 8.78 2.78
CA LEU A 331 -5.81 8.43 3.80
C LEU A 331 -6.99 9.41 3.82
N ARG A 332 -6.71 10.71 3.72
CA ARG A 332 -7.72 11.77 3.80
C ARG A 332 -8.46 12.02 2.48
N GLU A 333 -7.75 11.93 1.36
CA GLU A 333 -8.22 12.41 0.06
C GLU A 333 -8.32 11.31 -1.00
N GLY A 334 -7.76 10.12 -0.75
CA GLY A 334 -7.67 9.01 -1.71
C GLY A 334 -9.03 8.46 -2.13
N ARG A 335 -10.08 8.67 -1.31
CA ARG A 335 -11.45 8.23 -1.61
C ARG A 335 -11.98 8.87 -2.90
N GLN A 336 -11.75 10.15 -3.09
CA GLN A 336 -12.27 10.90 -4.24
C GLN A 336 -11.69 10.39 -5.58
N PRO A 337 -10.37 10.23 -5.75
CA PRO A 337 -9.80 9.72 -7.00
C PRO A 337 -9.97 8.19 -7.17
N GLY A 338 -10.45 7.47 -6.17
CA GLY A 338 -10.67 6.03 -6.25
C GLY A 338 -9.44 5.20 -5.89
N ILE A 339 -8.76 5.57 -4.80
CA ILE A 339 -7.65 4.82 -4.22
C ILE A 339 -8.07 4.26 -2.87
N SER A 340 -8.14 2.93 -2.77
CA SER A 340 -8.35 2.19 -1.53
C SER A 340 -7.01 1.80 -0.92
N MET A 341 -6.94 1.74 0.41
CA MET A 341 -5.73 1.37 1.13
C MET A 341 -5.98 0.22 2.09
N ILE A 342 -5.07 -0.76 2.08
CA ILE A 342 -5.02 -1.82 3.10
C ILE A 342 -3.68 -1.70 3.81
N LEU A 343 -3.74 -1.37 5.09
CA LEU A 343 -2.59 -1.12 5.94
C LEU A 343 -2.48 -2.21 7.00
N ALA A 344 -1.41 -2.99 6.98
CA ALA A 344 -1.17 -3.99 8.01
C ALA A 344 -0.11 -3.54 9.00
N THR A 345 -0.32 -3.79 10.29
CA THR A 345 0.63 -3.43 11.34
C THR A 345 0.66 -4.45 12.49
N GLN A 346 1.85 -4.67 13.04
CA GLN A 346 2.02 -5.41 14.28
C GLN A 346 1.89 -4.51 15.52
N GLN A 347 1.94 -3.19 15.36
CA GLN A 347 2.01 -2.22 16.44
C GLN A 347 0.96 -1.10 16.22
N PRO A 348 -0.35 -1.42 16.37
CA PRO A 348 -1.39 -0.41 16.18
C PRO A 348 -1.28 0.76 17.15
N GLY A 349 -0.71 0.56 18.36
CA GLY A 349 -0.43 1.65 19.31
C GLY A 349 0.72 2.59 18.92
N LYS A 350 1.46 2.29 17.86
CA LYS A 350 2.57 3.13 17.36
C LYS A 350 2.35 3.66 15.95
N ILE A 351 1.19 3.42 15.36
CA ILE A 351 0.85 3.92 14.03
C ILE A 351 0.27 5.34 14.09
N HIS A 352 0.42 6.07 12.98
CA HIS A 352 -0.09 7.44 12.85
C HIS A 352 -1.60 7.52 13.13
N ARG A 353 -2.05 8.59 13.78
CA ARG A 353 -3.46 8.75 14.17
C ARG A 353 -4.43 8.71 12.99
N ASP A 354 -4.04 9.25 11.85
CA ASP A 354 -4.90 9.27 10.66
C ASP A 354 -5.23 7.86 10.16
N VAL A 355 -4.34 6.87 10.33
CA VAL A 355 -4.68 5.48 10.03
C VAL A 355 -5.86 5.02 10.86
N MET A 356 -5.84 5.36 12.15
CA MET A 356 -6.89 4.97 13.09
C MET A 356 -8.22 5.68 12.82
N THR A 357 -8.17 6.96 12.43
CA THR A 357 -9.39 7.79 12.26
C THR A 357 -9.97 7.75 10.85
N GLN A 358 -9.20 7.34 9.84
CA GLN A 358 -9.65 7.26 8.45
C GLN A 358 -9.99 5.83 8.02
N SER A 359 -9.68 4.81 8.85
CA SER A 359 -10.05 3.44 8.55
C SER A 359 -11.55 3.23 8.80
N ASP A 360 -12.27 2.89 7.75
CA ASP A 360 -13.69 2.55 7.79
C ASP A 360 -13.93 1.05 8.07
N VAL A 361 -12.90 0.22 7.85
CA VAL A 361 -12.91 -1.19 8.25
C VAL A 361 -11.65 -1.52 9.04
N VAL A 362 -11.81 -2.11 10.23
CA VAL A 362 -10.68 -2.59 11.04
C VAL A 362 -10.80 -4.09 11.23
N LEU A 363 -9.78 -4.82 10.77
CA LEU A 363 -9.66 -6.25 10.96
C LEU A 363 -8.54 -6.52 11.98
N SER A 364 -8.90 -6.89 13.18
CA SER A 364 -7.93 -7.14 14.24
C SER A 364 -7.79 -8.63 14.55
N HIS A 365 -6.67 -9.20 14.11
CA HIS A 365 -6.19 -10.47 14.65
C HIS A 365 -5.77 -10.33 16.11
N LYS A 366 -5.43 -11.45 16.74
CA LYS A 366 -5.03 -11.44 18.15
C LYS A 366 -3.92 -10.45 18.45
N VAL A 367 -4.19 -9.53 19.37
CA VAL A 367 -3.28 -8.54 19.94
C VAL A 367 -3.17 -8.79 21.44
N THR A 368 -2.00 -8.59 22.04
CA THR A 368 -1.75 -8.92 23.46
C THR A 368 -1.14 -7.77 24.25
N SER A 369 -0.58 -6.76 23.59
CA SER A 369 0.00 -5.58 24.26
C SER A 369 -1.10 -4.66 24.76
N ALA A 370 -1.01 -4.19 26.00
CA ALA A 370 -1.97 -3.24 26.58
C ALA A 370 -2.05 -1.93 25.79
N GLN A 371 -0.90 -1.43 25.28
CA GLN A 371 -0.85 -0.23 24.46
C GLN A 371 -1.60 -0.41 23.13
N ASP A 372 -1.43 -1.57 22.48
CA ASP A 372 -2.09 -1.87 21.20
C ASP A 372 -3.59 -2.10 21.40
N LEU A 373 -3.99 -2.77 22.48
CA LEU A 373 -5.40 -2.92 22.86
C LEU A 373 -6.06 -1.57 23.15
N SER A 374 -5.36 -0.67 23.87
CA SER A 374 -5.86 0.68 24.14
C SER A 374 -6.04 1.49 22.85
N ALA A 375 -5.10 1.40 21.93
CA ALA A 375 -5.20 2.08 20.63
C ALA A 375 -6.40 1.57 19.81
N LEU A 376 -6.58 0.27 19.71
CA LEU A 376 -7.76 -0.31 19.05
C LEU A 376 -9.06 0.05 19.77
N ASN A 377 -9.08 0.04 21.10
CA ASN A 377 -10.24 0.41 21.88
C ASN A 377 -10.66 1.88 21.64
N SER A 378 -9.71 2.78 21.39
CA SER A 378 -10.01 4.19 21.08
C SER A 378 -10.77 4.40 19.77
N ILE A 379 -10.58 3.52 18.77
CA ILE A 379 -11.38 3.54 17.54
C ILE A 379 -12.81 3.07 17.82
N MET A 380 -12.94 2.10 18.71
CA MET A 380 -14.15 1.32 18.93
C MET A 380 -15.09 1.93 19.96
N GLN A 381 -14.65 2.92 20.74
CA GLN A 381 -15.41 3.50 21.86
C GLN A 381 -16.80 4.04 21.49
N SER A 382 -17.02 4.41 20.23
CA SER A 382 -18.31 4.90 19.76
C SER A 382 -19.34 3.79 19.50
N TYR A 383 -18.91 2.53 19.34
CA TYR A 383 -19.78 1.44 18.87
C TYR A 383 -19.94 0.28 19.87
N MET A 384 -19.13 0.22 20.93
CA MET A 384 -19.10 -0.95 21.80
C MET A 384 -19.63 -0.66 23.21
N LEU A 385 -20.54 -1.53 23.63
CA LEU A 385 -20.94 -1.66 25.06
C LEU A 385 -19.88 -2.39 25.88
N GLU A 386 -19.02 -3.21 25.25
CA GLU A 386 -18.00 -4.04 25.89
C GLU A 386 -16.59 -3.68 25.38
N SER A 387 -15.56 -3.95 26.20
CA SER A 387 -14.18 -3.64 25.81
C SER A 387 -13.65 -4.62 24.76
N ILE A 388 -12.81 -4.14 23.83
CA ILE A 388 -12.12 -4.99 22.84
C ILE A 388 -11.35 -6.15 23.49
N SER A 389 -10.88 -5.97 24.72
CA SER A 389 -10.17 -7.01 25.48
C SER A 389 -11.02 -8.26 25.69
N GLN A 390 -12.32 -8.10 25.88
CA GLN A 390 -13.24 -9.22 26.04
C GLN A 390 -13.36 -10.01 24.75
N TYR A 391 -13.63 -9.34 23.63
CA TYR A 391 -13.70 -9.99 22.32
C TYR A 391 -12.36 -10.63 21.91
N MET A 392 -11.23 -10.00 22.23
CA MET A 392 -9.89 -10.59 21.97
C MET A 392 -9.64 -11.87 22.77
N ASN A 393 -10.21 -11.98 23.98
CA ASN A 393 -10.11 -13.19 24.79
C ASN A 393 -11.00 -14.32 24.29
N GLU A 394 -12.09 -13.97 23.61
CA GLU A 394 -13.03 -14.93 23.02
C GLU A 394 -12.57 -15.47 21.67
N LEU A 395 -11.60 -14.79 21.00
CA LEU A 395 -11.06 -15.25 19.74
C LEU A 395 -10.48 -16.67 19.86
N PRO A 396 -10.84 -17.59 18.95
CA PRO A 396 -10.25 -18.92 18.90
C PRO A 396 -8.72 -18.84 18.76
N ASN A 397 -8.02 -19.83 19.33
CA ASN A 397 -6.55 -19.94 19.17
C ASN A 397 -6.15 -20.48 17.77
N LEU A 398 -6.89 -20.12 16.74
CA LEU A 398 -6.62 -20.48 15.36
C LEU A 398 -5.97 -19.29 14.65
N LYS A 399 -4.94 -19.56 13.84
CA LYS A 399 -4.35 -18.54 12.97
C LYS A 399 -5.40 -18.04 11.98
N GLY A 400 -5.43 -16.73 11.76
CA GLY A 400 -6.41 -16.10 10.87
C GLY A 400 -7.71 -15.68 11.57
N SER A 401 -7.96 -16.09 12.82
CA SER A 401 -9.09 -15.56 13.60
C SER A 401 -8.92 -14.07 13.82
N ALA A 402 -9.99 -13.31 13.63
CA ALA A 402 -9.98 -11.86 13.75
C ALA A 402 -11.35 -11.33 14.18
N ILE A 403 -11.33 -10.11 14.74
CA ILE A 403 -12.51 -9.28 14.92
C ILE A 403 -12.56 -8.32 13.73
N ILE A 404 -13.74 -8.12 13.18
CA ILE A 404 -13.96 -7.13 12.13
C ILE A 404 -14.88 -6.04 12.69
N LEU A 405 -14.48 -4.81 12.47
CA LEU A 405 -15.25 -3.61 12.79
C LEU A 405 -15.56 -2.93 11.46
N ASP A 406 -16.80 -2.61 11.27
CA ASP A 406 -17.30 -1.92 10.10
C ASP A 406 -17.99 -0.63 10.52
N ASP A 407 -17.35 0.50 10.25
CA ASP A 407 -17.86 1.83 10.56
C ASP A 407 -19.13 2.16 9.77
N THR A 408 -19.25 1.63 8.56
CA THR A 408 -20.40 1.88 7.67
C THR A 408 -21.69 1.28 8.23
N SER A 409 -21.61 0.10 8.84
CA SER A 409 -22.77 -0.60 9.40
C SER A 409 -22.89 -0.46 10.93
N GLU A 410 -21.91 0.19 11.59
CA GLU A 410 -21.78 0.28 13.06
C GLU A 410 -21.87 -1.10 13.76
N ARG A 411 -21.26 -2.13 13.13
CA ARG A 411 -21.32 -3.52 13.60
C ARG A 411 -19.92 -4.10 13.87
N ILE A 412 -19.93 -5.08 14.75
CA ILE A 412 -18.76 -5.90 15.09
C ILE A 412 -19.08 -7.35 14.73
#